data_80af147168375312d3b6bd3518cb9a52
#
_entry.id   80af147168375312d3b6bd3518cb9a52
#
_cell.length_a   1.000
_cell.length_b   1.000
_cell.length_c   1.000
_cell.angle_alpha   90.00
_cell.angle_beta   90.00
_cell.angle_gamma   90.00
#
_symmetry.space_group_name_H-M   'P 1'
#
loop_
_entity.id
_entity.type
_entity.pdbx_description
1 polymer ?
#
loop_
_entity_poly.entity_id
_entity_poly.type
_entity_poly.pdbx_seq_one_letter_code
_entity_poly.pdbx_strand_id
1 'polypeptide(L)'
;MFIAVLFTLWLAASAMAGEFTGPVVGVLAGDTIEVLHKKHPERIRLSGIDCPEKGQPFEEKAKHATSALVIGKEVTVQMHGKDKDRHTLAEVVLSDGTNVSKMLVAGGWCWWYPKYAQQNRELKRLESEARAGKRGLWADPYPVPPWEWQKWRKRP
;
A
#
# COMPACT_ATOMS: atom_id res chain seq x y z
N MET A 1 56.77 19.62 -6.78
CA MET A 1 56.14 18.44 -6.10
C MET A 1 54.64 18.65 -6.18
N PHE A 2 53.98 18.03 -7.19
CA PHE A 2 52.55 18.19 -7.41
C PHE A 2 51.84 16.98 -6.77
N ILE A 3 50.99 17.26 -5.77
CA ILE A 3 50.15 16.26 -5.13
C ILE A 3 48.85 16.17 -5.93
N ALA A 4 48.70 15.06 -6.66
CA ALA A 4 47.44 14.75 -7.34
C ALA A 4 46.46 14.19 -6.31
N VAL A 5 45.38 14.93 -6.01
CA VAL A 5 44.26 14.47 -5.20
C VAL A 5 43.34 13.69 -6.09
N LEU A 6 43.36 12.36 -5.98
CA LEU A 6 42.39 11.46 -6.61
C LEU A 6 41.07 11.55 -5.87
N PHE A 7 40.11 12.25 -6.48
CA PHE A 7 38.69 12.22 -6.05
C PHE A 7 38.07 10.90 -6.49
N THR A 8 37.98 9.94 -5.59
CA THR A 8 37.23 8.71 -5.81
C THR A 8 35.74 9.03 -5.72
N LEU A 9 35.09 9.09 -6.89
CA LEU A 9 33.64 9.20 -6.99
C LEU A 9 33.01 7.86 -6.52
N TRP A 10 32.49 7.85 -5.30
CA TRP A 10 31.64 6.75 -4.83
C TRP A 10 30.29 6.85 -5.56
N LEU A 11 30.12 6.04 -6.60
CA LEU A 11 28.79 5.75 -7.13
C LEU A 11 28.04 4.94 -6.07
N ALA A 12 27.17 5.60 -5.32
CA ALA A 12 26.15 4.90 -4.55
C ALA A 12 25.24 4.19 -5.54
N ALA A 13 25.43 2.89 -5.71
CA ALA A 13 24.48 2.03 -6.40
C ALA A 13 23.20 2.04 -5.56
N SER A 14 22.24 2.90 -5.92
CA SER A 14 20.88 2.77 -5.44
C SER A 14 20.42 1.37 -5.85
N ALA A 15 20.18 0.51 -4.86
CA ALA A 15 19.52 -0.76 -5.09
C ALA A 15 18.18 -0.43 -5.75
N MET A 16 18.11 -0.64 -7.07
CA MET A 16 16.88 -0.49 -7.83
C MET A 16 15.91 -1.54 -7.29
N ALA A 17 15.03 -1.13 -6.38
CA ALA A 17 13.82 -1.89 -6.10
C ALA A 17 13.17 -2.16 -7.46
N GLY A 18 12.88 -3.43 -7.79
CA GLY A 18 12.36 -3.77 -9.10
C GLY A 18 11.04 -3.04 -9.37
N GLU A 19 10.84 -2.65 -10.62
CA GLU A 19 9.60 -2.03 -11.09
C GLU A 19 9.08 -2.77 -12.31
N PHE A 20 7.77 -2.93 -12.40
CA PHE A 20 7.10 -3.42 -13.60
C PHE A 20 5.74 -2.77 -13.80
N THR A 21 5.22 -2.85 -15.00
CA THR A 21 3.89 -2.35 -15.37
C THR A 21 3.03 -3.49 -15.86
N GLY A 22 1.75 -3.50 -15.49
CA GLY A 22 0.80 -4.51 -15.93
C GLY A 22 -0.64 -4.18 -15.57
N PRO A 23 -1.61 -4.86 -16.21
CA PRO A 23 -3.02 -4.69 -15.88
C PRO A 23 -3.37 -5.36 -14.55
N VAL A 24 -4.25 -4.71 -13.78
CA VAL A 24 -4.84 -5.31 -12.58
C VAL A 24 -5.92 -6.28 -13.01
N VAL A 25 -5.76 -7.55 -12.66
CA VAL A 25 -6.66 -8.64 -13.03
C VAL A 25 -7.51 -9.16 -11.87
N GLY A 26 -7.20 -8.75 -10.63
CA GLY A 26 -7.96 -9.14 -9.45
C GLY A 26 -7.76 -8.20 -8.27
N VAL A 27 -8.77 -8.14 -7.39
CA VAL A 27 -8.71 -7.49 -6.09
C VAL A 27 -9.12 -8.50 -5.03
N LEU A 28 -8.17 -8.90 -4.19
CA LEU A 28 -8.37 -9.94 -3.18
C LEU A 28 -8.85 -9.36 -1.85
N ALA A 29 -8.31 -8.19 -1.49
CA ALA A 29 -8.67 -7.44 -0.28
C ALA A 29 -8.47 -5.94 -0.55
N GLY A 30 -8.85 -5.09 0.38
CA GLY A 30 -8.64 -3.64 0.25
C GLY A 30 -7.19 -3.24 -0.06
N ASP A 31 -6.23 -3.98 0.46
CA ASP A 31 -4.80 -3.73 0.30
C ASP A 31 -4.04 -4.81 -0.49
N THR A 32 -4.75 -5.71 -1.16
CA THR A 32 -4.13 -6.82 -1.89
C THR A 32 -4.79 -6.99 -3.26
N ILE A 33 -3.98 -6.82 -4.30
CA ILE A 33 -4.41 -6.91 -5.70
C ILE A 33 -3.60 -7.95 -6.45
N GLU A 34 -4.07 -8.37 -7.62
CA GLU A 34 -3.34 -9.19 -8.57
C GLU A 34 -3.05 -8.38 -9.83
N VAL A 35 -1.78 -8.29 -10.17
CA VAL A 35 -1.29 -7.60 -11.38
C VAL A 35 -0.63 -8.60 -12.29
N LEU A 36 -0.98 -8.58 -13.57
CA LEU A 36 -0.37 -9.48 -14.55
C LEU A 36 1.07 -9.07 -14.82
N HIS A 37 2.02 -9.95 -14.50
CA HIS A 37 3.43 -9.78 -14.74
C HIS A 37 3.99 -11.00 -15.50
N LYS A 38 4.60 -10.78 -16.67
CA LYS A 38 5.14 -11.87 -17.51
C LYS A 38 4.13 -13.01 -17.74
N LYS A 39 2.87 -12.66 -18.05
CA LYS A 39 1.73 -13.57 -18.28
C LYS A 39 1.23 -14.34 -17.04
N HIS A 40 1.71 -14.02 -15.84
CA HIS A 40 1.25 -14.62 -14.58
C HIS A 40 0.71 -13.56 -13.64
N PRO A 41 -0.41 -13.81 -12.93
CA PRO A 41 -0.87 -12.91 -11.90
C PRO A 41 0.09 -12.93 -10.70
N GLU A 42 0.58 -11.77 -10.32
CA GLU A 42 1.42 -11.57 -9.15
C GLU A 42 0.62 -10.87 -8.06
N ARG A 43 0.65 -11.40 -6.83
CA ARG A 43 -0.01 -10.79 -5.69
C ARG A 43 0.82 -9.66 -5.14
N ILE A 44 0.20 -8.49 -5.14
CA ILE A 44 0.79 -7.25 -4.67
C ILE A 44 0.07 -6.81 -3.40
N ARG A 45 0.82 -6.70 -2.31
CA ARG A 45 0.38 -6.06 -1.08
C ARG A 45 0.75 -4.59 -1.14
N LEU A 46 -0.26 -3.72 -1.03
CA LEU A 46 -0.06 -2.27 -1.05
C LEU A 46 0.74 -1.83 0.18
N SER A 47 1.86 -1.14 -0.05
CA SER A 47 2.75 -0.73 1.02
C SER A 47 2.20 0.44 1.84
N GLY A 48 2.60 0.49 3.11
CA GLY A 48 2.34 1.61 4.03
C GLY A 48 0.93 1.67 4.61
N ILE A 49 0.04 0.77 4.22
CA ILE A 49 -1.36 0.74 4.66
C ILE A 49 -1.76 -0.65 5.16
N ASP A 50 -2.85 -0.68 5.92
CA ASP A 50 -3.54 -1.89 6.33
C ASP A 50 -5.05 -1.66 6.24
N CYS A 51 -5.75 -2.50 5.51
CA CYS A 51 -7.17 -2.36 5.29
C CYS A 51 -7.96 -3.38 6.13
N PRO A 52 -9.26 -3.14 6.37
CA PRO A 52 -10.09 -4.08 7.12
C PRO A 52 -9.98 -5.50 6.57
N GLU A 53 -9.81 -6.46 7.49
CA GLU A 53 -9.64 -7.86 7.16
C GLU A 53 -10.96 -8.60 6.97
N LYS A 54 -10.88 -9.83 6.47
CA LYS A 54 -12.05 -10.69 6.27
C LYS A 54 -12.87 -10.82 7.55
N GLY A 55 -14.15 -10.45 7.44
CA GLY A 55 -15.11 -10.43 8.55
C GLY A 55 -15.04 -9.20 9.44
N GLN A 56 -14.13 -8.27 9.17
CA GLN A 56 -14.06 -6.99 9.87
C GLN A 56 -15.06 -5.98 9.28
N PRO A 57 -15.67 -5.10 10.09
CA PRO A 57 -16.46 -4.00 9.56
C PRO A 57 -15.69 -3.20 8.50
N PHE A 58 -16.36 -2.79 7.44
CA PHE A 58 -15.82 -2.08 6.27
C PHE A 58 -14.91 -2.90 5.33
N GLU A 59 -14.70 -4.20 5.56
CA GLU A 59 -13.91 -5.05 4.65
C GLU A 59 -14.37 -4.94 3.20
N GLU A 60 -15.64 -5.25 2.94
CA GLU A 60 -16.18 -5.24 1.58
C GLU A 60 -16.18 -3.83 0.96
N LYS A 61 -16.39 -2.79 1.76
CA LYS A 61 -16.33 -1.40 1.27
C LYS A 61 -14.92 -1.00 0.88
N ALA A 62 -13.92 -1.39 1.66
CA ALA A 62 -12.51 -1.15 1.34
C ALA A 62 -12.10 -1.89 0.06
N LYS A 63 -12.47 -3.17 -0.06
CA LYS A 63 -12.24 -3.97 -1.25
C LYS A 63 -12.92 -3.37 -2.49
N HIS A 64 -14.16 -2.93 -2.36
CA HIS A 64 -14.88 -2.27 -3.43
C HIS A 64 -14.23 -0.94 -3.84
N ALA A 65 -13.78 -0.12 -2.87
CA ALA A 65 -13.07 1.12 -3.15
C ALA A 65 -11.77 0.86 -3.93
N THR A 66 -11.00 -0.14 -3.54
CA THR A 66 -9.79 -0.56 -4.27
C THR A 66 -10.14 -1.02 -5.68
N SER A 67 -11.16 -1.86 -5.81
CA SER A 67 -11.61 -2.35 -7.12
C SER A 67 -12.02 -1.21 -8.06
N ALA A 68 -12.77 -0.23 -7.56
CA ALA A 68 -13.16 0.94 -8.33
C ALA A 68 -11.97 1.79 -8.79
N LEU A 69 -10.89 1.81 -8.02
CA LEU A 69 -9.66 2.53 -8.39
C LEU A 69 -8.86 1.81 -9.48
N VAL A 70 -8.71 0.48 -9.40
CA VAL A 70 -7.64 -0.20 -10.13
C VAL A 70 -8.09 -1.29 -11.09
N ILE A 71 -9.28 -1.91 -10.92
CA ILE A 71 -9.64 -3.08 -11.73
C ILE A 71 -9.65 -2.77 -13.24
N GLY A 72 -9.00 -3.62 -14.02
CA GLY A 72 -8.89 -3.46 -15.46
C GLY A 72 -7.96 -2.32 -15.93
N LYS A 73 -7.35 -1.59 -15.00
CA LYS A 73 -6.39 -0.54 -15.33
C LYS A 73 -4.98 -1.08 -15.35
N GLU A 74 -4.13 -0.45 -16.15
CA GLU A 74 -2.69 -0.65 -16.12
C GLU A 74 -2.09 0.16 -14.97
N VAL A 75 -1.20 -0.47 -14.21
CA VAL A 75 -0.54 0.15 -13.06
C VAL A 75 0.97 -0.07 -13.13
N THR A 76 1.72 0.85 -12.53
CA THR A 76 3.14 0.68 -12.24
C THR A 76 3.29 0.16 -10.81
N VAL A 77 3.99 -0.97 -10.66
CA VAL A 77 4.28 -1.63 -9.38
C VAL A 77 5.74 -1.36 -9.01
N GLN A 78 5.97 -0.57 -7.97
CA GLN A 78 7.29 -0.25 -7.43
C GLN A 78 7.56 -1.13 -6.22
N MET A 79 8.34 -2.19 -6.42
CA MET A 79 8.57 -3.24 -5.42
C MET A 79 9.52 -2.79 -4.31
N HIS A 80 9.14 -3.09 -3.06
CA HIS A 80 9.94 -2.83 -1.85
C HIS A 80 10.40 -4.10 -1.13
N GLY A 81 10.06 -5.27 -1.64
CA GLY A 81 10.40 -6.56 -1.04
C GLY A 81 9.21 -7.50 -0.96
N LYS A 82 9.24 -8.38 0.03
CA LYS A 82 8.16 -9.36 0.29
C LYS A 82 7.61 -9.17 1.70
N ASP A 83 6.32 -9.39 1.87
CA ASP A 83 5.70 -9.49 3.19
C ASP A 83 5.96 -10.87 3.84
N LYS A 84 5.43 -11.07 5.06
CA LYS A 84 5.55 -12.35 5.79
C LYS A 84 4.94 -13.55 5.06
N ASP A 85 3.95 -13.31 4.21
CA ASP A 85 3.26 -14.33 3.42
C ASP A 85 3.83 -14.46 2.00
N ARG A 86 4.99 -13.83 1.78
CA ARG A 86 5.74 -13.80 0.51
C ARG A 86 5.04 -13.09 -0.64
N HIS A 87 4.02 -12.27 -0.37
CA HIS A 87 3.47 -11.38 -1.36
C HIS A 87 4.46 -10.26 -1.68
N THR A 88 4.44 -9.78 -2.90
CA THR A 88 5.25 -8.61 -3.28
C THR A 88 4.68 -7.37 -2.59
N LEU A 89 5.50 -6.76 -1.73
CA LEU A 89 5.18 -5.48 -1.09
C LEU A 89 5.58 -4.35 -2.03
N ALA A 90 4.64 -3.49 -2.39
CA ALA A 90 4.91 -2.44 -3.38
C ALA A 90 4.05 -1.19 -3.21
N GLU A 91 4.55 -0.07 -3.69
CA GLU A 91 3.71 1.05 -4.11
C GLU A 91 3.09 0.75 -5.47
N VAL A 92 1.85 1.13 -5.64
CA VAL A 92 1.11 0.97 -6.90
C VAL A 92 0.61 2.34 -7.35
N VAL A 93 0.96 2.69 -8.58
CA VAL A 93 0.66 3.99 -9.17
C VAL A 93 -0.11 3.81 -10.48
N LEU A 94 -1.20 4.54 -10.63
CA LEU A 94 -1.98 4.60 -11.87
C LEU A 94 -1.24 5.40 -12.95
N SER A 95 -1.68 5.29 -14.20
CA SER A 95 -1.07 5.99 -15.35
C SER A 95 -1.05 7.52 -15.21
N ASP A 96 -1.99 8.09 -14.46
CA ASP A 96 -2.08 9.52 -14.16
C ASP A 96 -1.20 9.98 -12.99
N GLY A 97 -0.41 9.06 -12.39
CA GLY A 97 0.45 9.34 -11.23
C GLY A 97 -0.24 9.16 -9.88
N THR A 98 -1.51 8.75 -9.84
CA THR A 98 -2.25 8.52 -8.59
C THR A 98 -1.68 7.33 -7.83
N ASN A 99 -1.25 7.54 -6.58
CA ASN A 99 -0.83 6.47 -5.68
C ASN A 99 -2.05 5.85 -5.01
N VAL A 100 -2.22 4.54 -5.20
CA VAL A 100 -3.41 3.80 -4.74
C VAL A 100 -3.53 3.79 -3.22
N SER A 101 -2.42 3.56 -2.49
CA SER A 101 -2.41 3.57 -1.02
C SER A 101 -2.87 4.93 -0.46
N LYS A 102 -2.38 6.02 -1.04
CA LYS A 102 -2.77 7.37 -0.62
C LYS A 102 -4.25 7.65 -0.83
N MET A 103 -4.80 7.22 -1.96
CA MET A 103 -6.24 7.38 -2.25
C MET A 103 -7.12 6.60 -1.27
N LEU A 104 -6.73 5.38 -0.92
CA LEU A 104 -7.49 4.55 0.02
C LEU A 104 -7.47 5.13 1.43
N VAL A 105 -6.34 5.68 1.87
CA VAL A 105 -6.24 6.35 3.18
C VAL A 105 -7.02 7.67 3.18
N ALA A 106 -6.89 8.47 2.13
CA ALA A 106 -7.62 9.74 2.00
C ALA A 106 -9.14 9.55 1.97
N GLY A 107 -9.61 8.47 1.35
CA GLY A 107 -11.02 8.08 1.33
C GLY A 107 -11.53 7.48 2.64
N GLY A 108 -10.65 7.16 3.57
CA GLY A 108 -11.00 6.53 4.84
C GLY A 108 -11.34 5.04 4.71
N TRP A 109 -10.79 4.35 3.72
CA TRP A 109 -11.05 2.92 3.51
C TRP A 109 -10.02 2.01 4.15
N CYS A 110 -8.79 2.52 4.34
CA CYS A 110 -7.68 1.79 4.92
C CYS A 110 -6.95 2.68 5.93
N TRP A 111 -6.23 2.04 6.85
CA TRP A 111 -5.42 2.68 7.86
C TRP A 111 -4.02 2.93 7.34
N TRP A 112 -3.42 4.07 7.64
CA TRP A 112 -1.98 4.21 7.63
C TRP A 112 -1.39 3.20 8.64
N TYR A 113 -0.34 2.44 8.23
CA TYR A 113 0.26 1.42 9.06
C TYR A 113 1.63 1.87 9.60
N PRO A 114 1.66 2.51 10.78
CA PRO A 114 2.89 3.13 11.29
C PRO A 114 4.03 2.13 11.53
N LYS A 115 3.75 0.87 11.81
CA LYS A 115 4.77 -0.15 12.04
C LYS A 115 5.75 -0.28 10.86
N TYR A 116 5.27 -0.14 9.62
CA TYR A 116 6.08 -0.27 8.41
C TYR A 116 6.23 1.03 7.63
N ALA A 117 5.49 2.07 7.98
CA ALA A 117 5.48 3.35 7.28
C ALA A 117 5.57 4.54 8.26
N GLN A 118 6.33 4.40 9.34
CA GLN A 118 6.43 5.41 10.40
C GLN A 118 6.89 6.77 9.86
N GLN A 119 7.77 6.80 8.88
CA GLN A 119 8.31 8.01 8.27
C GLN A 119 7.41 8.60 7.17
N ASN A 120 6.33 7.92 6.79
CA ASN A 120 5.43 8.40 5.75
C ASN A 120 4.47 9.46 6.31
N ARG A 121 4.95 10.69 6.36
CA ARG A 121 4.19 11.84 6.88
C ARG A 121 2.94 12.13 6.06
N GLU A 122 2.96 11.83 4.77
CA GLU A 122 1.81 12.07 3.89
C GLU A 122 0.66 11.12 4.19
N LEU A 123 0.90 9.81 4.32
CA LEU A 123 -0.13 8.86 4.72
C LEU A 123 -0.71 9.21 6.10
N LYS A 124 0.14 9.60 7.05
CA LYS A 124 -0.31 10.07 8.37
C LYS A 124 -1.24 11.28 8.27
N ARG A 125 -0.88 12.26 7.45
CA ARG A 125 -1.69 13.47 7.22
C ARG A 125 -3.03 13.13 6.58
N LEU A 126 -3.02 12.31 5.52
CA LEU A 126 -4.22 11.87 4.82
C LEU A 126 -5.19 11.12 5.75
N GLU A 127 -4.68 10.25 6.63
CA GLU A 127 -5.49 9.59 7.64
C GLU A 127 -6.10 10.59 8.62
N SER A 128 -5.34 11.55 9.13
CA SER A 128 -5.84 12.61 10.01
C SER A 128 -6.98 13.40 9.36
N GLU A 129 -6.84 13.73 8.10
CA GLU A 129 -7.87 14.45 7.33
C GLU A 129 -9.13 13.59 7.12
N ALA A 130 -8.95 12.30 6.80
CA ALA A 130 -10.07 11.38 6.66
C ALA A 130 -10.84 11.19 7.97
N ARG A 131 -10.12 11.09 9.10
CA ARG A 131 -10.71 11.03 10.45
C ARG A 131 -11.51 12.29 10.78
N ALA A 132 -10.94 13.46 10.57
CA ALA A 132 -11.60 14.74 10.81
C ALA A 132 -12.87 14.90 9.96
N GLY A 133 -12.84 14.42 8.72
CA GLY A 133 -13.97 14.41 7.79
C GLY A 133 -14.96 13.27 8.00
N LYS A 134 -14.72 12.35 8.96
CA LYS A 134 -15.53 11.14 9.19
C LYS A 134 -15.76 10.33 7.92
N ARG A 135 -14.73 10.23 7.06
CA ARG A 135 -14.82 9.52 5.78
C ARG A 135 -14.69 8.01 5.97
N GLY A 136 -15.44 7.24 5.19
CA GLY A 136 -15.37 5.80 5.17
C GLY A 136 -15.51 5.17 6.56
N LEU A 137 -14.52 4.37 6.96
CA LEU A 137 -14.49 3.69 8.27
C LEU A 137 -14.49 4.66 9.47
N TRP A 138 -14.07 5.93 9.26
CA TRP A 138 -14.04 6.96 10.31
C TRP A 138 -15.42 7.53 10.65
N ALA A 139 -16.47 7.15 9.93
CA ALA A 139 -17.86 7.39 10.31
C ALA A 139 -18.28 6.50 11.50
N ASP A 140 -17.61 5.36 11.72
CA ASP A 140 -17.78 4.54 12.91
C ASP A 140 -17.19 5.28 14.12
N PRO A 141 -17.93 5.43 15.22
CA PRO A 141 -17.42 6.07 16.44
C PRO A 141 -16.30 5.28 17.13
N TYR A 142 -16.18 3.98 16.85
CA TYR A 142 -15.20 3.08 17.48
C TYR A 142 -14.46 2.23 16.42
N PRO A 143 -13.75 2.85 15.48
CA PRO A 143 -13.08 2.10 14.44
C PRO A 143 -11.91 1.30 15.02
N VAL A 144 -11.85 0.01 14.69
CA VAL A 144 -10.82 -0.91 15.17
C VAL A 144 -9.80 -1.12 14.05
N PRO A 145 -8.51 -0.89 14.30
CA PRO A 145 -7.50 -1.16 13.27
C PRO A 145 -7.31 -2.68 13.04
N PRO A 146 -6.93 -3.09 11.83
CA PRO A 146 -6.82 -4.50 11.46
C PRO A 146 -5.87 -5.30 12.37
N TRP A 147 -4.75 -4.71 12.78
CA TRP A 147 -3.78 -5.37 13.69
C TRP A 147 -4.32 -5.61 15.11
N GLU A 148 -5.31 -4.84 15.58
CA GLU A 148 -6.02 -5.11 16.84
C GLU A 148 -7.14 -6.14 16.62
N TRP A 149 -7.84 -6.07 15.49
CA TRP A 149 -8.84 -7.05 15.10
C TRP A 149 -8.27 -8.48 15.05
N GLN A 150 -7.09 -8.65 14.49
CA GLN A 150 -6.37 -9.93 14.47
C GLN A 150 -6.12 -10.49 15.87
N LYS A 151 -5.74 -9.63 16.82
CA LYS A 151 -5.51 -10.06 18.23
C LYS A 151 -6.79 -10.55 18.87
N TRP A 152 -7.93 -9.89 18.59
CA TRP A 152 -9.22 -10.31 19.15
C TRP A 152 -9.66 -11.66 18.61
N ARG A 153 -9.49 -11.91 17.32
CA ARG A 153 -9.84 -13.20 16.69
C ARG A 153 -9.00 -14.37 17.18
N LYS A 154 -7.80 -14.14 17.68
CA LYS A 154 -6.88 -15.18 18.19
C LYS A 154 -7.05 -15.47 19.67
N ARG A 155 -7.92 -14.74 20.36
CA ARG A 155 -8.24 -15.05 21.77
C ARG A 155 -9.12 -16.30 21.82
N PRO A 156 -8.76 -17.30 22.69
CA PRO A 156 -9.57 -18.51 22.87
C PRO A 156 -10.93 -18.20 23.45
#